data_44a2b70a09b43e475f6879c5ae26077e
#
_entry.id   44a2b70a09b43e475f6879c5ae26077e
#
_cell.length_a   1.000
_cell.length_b   1.000
_cell.length_c   1.000
_cell.angle_alpha   90.00
_cell.angle_beta   90.00
_cell.angle_gamma   90.00
#
_symmetry.space_group_name_H-M   'P 1'
#
loop_
_entity.id
_entity.type
_entity.pdbx_description
1 polymer ?
#
loop_
_entity_poly.entity_id
_entity_poly.type
_entity_poly.pdbx_seq_one_letter_code
_entity_poly.pdbx_strand_id
1 'polypeptide(L)'
;MATTSTSIANEAEAHRRPGNATGTRLSHFAQGLPSLCSAAVLAGLVACQSPAPSTSMEDNRAMRDTPVALDPSTLRRIGTVEERYLSYNVEMLEVTGGRFWKPYLSGRGESSGSGTPTLAAASVTGGTTPATSAESTPAGMSPNLYQYRPPVDLSNPRLRTLAAALGPAYIRISGTWANTTYFADTDTPPKAAPPGFDGVLTRQQWKGVVDFAHAVDARIVTSFANSAGTRNTAGAWTPDLAGRFVTYTHAIGGDIAAAEFMNEPDLAVMGGAPPGYNGADYGRDVRIFHAFARQTLPGMRILGPGSVGESVGPHPLVTQGPGILPTPTIVADLGATVDDFSYHQYGAASERCKSIDHQTTAEQALSEDWLRNTDQTLAFYRNLRDRYAPGRVFWVTETADAACGGNPWASTFLDTFRYLDQLGRLARQDVRVVMHNTLDSSDYGLLDETTFEPRPNYWAALLWRRMMGSTVLDAGLPIRQGLHVYAQCLRGVPGGVALLVINNDRSRTTSIALPGTVDRYTLSAQPLTSAQVLLNGGPLALGARDALPPLVPRRQGGETVTFEPATITFLAMPEATNRACS
;
A
#
# COMPACT_ATOMS: atom_id res chain seq x y z
N MET A 1 -15.28 -20.17 -63.57
CA MET A 1 -13.99 -20.83 -63.95
C MET A 1 -13.34 -21.19 -62.65
N ALA A 2 -13.59 -22.34 -62.15
CA ALA A 2 -12.87 -23.61 -62.23
C ALA A 2 -11.62 -23.53 -61.35
N THR A 3 -11.73 -24.13 -60.14
CA THR A 3 -11.17 -25.43 -59.66
C THR A 3 -9.67 -25.42 -59.47
N THR A 4 -9.11 -25.79 -58.35
CA THR A 4 -9.01 -27.14 -57.85
C THR A 4 -8.57 -27.21 -56.41
N SER A 5 -9.23 -28.08 -55.69
CA SER A 5 -8.91 -28.74 -54.42
C SER A 5 -7.75 -29.71 -54.55
N THR A 6 -6.91 -29.88 -53.51
CA THR A 6 -6.29 -31.17 -53.23
C THR A 6 -6.10 -31.38 -51.72
N SER A 7 -6.82 -32.33 -51.21
CA SER A 7 -6.71 -33.03 -49.95
C SER A 7 -5.70 -34.17 -50.13
N ILE A 8 -4.88 -34.45 -49.10
CA ILE A 8 -4.38 -35.83 -48.79
C ILE A 8 -4.36 -36.00 -47.30
N ALA A 9 -4.97 -37.08 -46.90
CA ALA A 9 -5.17 -37.57 -45.55
C ALA A 9 -4.12 -38.66 -45.16
N ASN A 10 -4.10 -38.95 -43.85
CA ASN A 10 -3.78 -40.17 -43.12
C ASN A 10 -2.36 -40.76 -43.21
N GLU A 11 -1.80 -41.04 -42.06
CA GLU A 11 -1.89 -42.39 -41.46
C GLU A 11 -1.39 -42.42 -40.02
N ALA A 12 -2.12 -43.10 -39.20
CA ALA A 12 -1.81 -43.50 -37.84
C ALA A 12 -1.06 -44.82 -37.85
N GLU A 13 -0.16 -45.05 -36.91
CA GLU A 13 0.11 -46.41 -36.46
C GLU A 13 0.56 -46.48 -35.01
N ALA A 14 -0.13 -47.34 -34.28
CA ALA A 14 0.05 -47.69 -32.89
C ALA A 14 0.95 -48.90 -32.75
N HIS A 15 1.73 -49.03 -31.66
CA HIS A 15 2.10 -50.32 -31.04
C HIS A 15 2.49 -50.12 -29.58
N ARG A 16 1.59 -50.50 -28.67
CA ARG A 16 1.55 -51.72 -27.84
C ARG A 16 2.62 -51.83 -26.74
N ARG A 17 2.10 -51.82 -25.54
CA ARG A 17 2.64 -52.43 -24.32
C ARG A 17 2.73 -53.99 -24.50
N PRO A 18 3.40 -54.77 -23.63
CA PRO A 18 3.16 -54.97 -22.20
C PRO A 18 4.48 -55.20 -21.40
N GLY A 19 4.56 -55.35 -20.09
CA GLY A 19 3.68 -55.80 -19.03
C GLY A 19 4.50 -56.46 -17.94
N ASN A 20 4.05 -56.34 -16.70
CA ASN A 20 4.19 -57.26 -15.57
C ASN A 20 5.60 -57.59 -15.02
N ALA A 21 5.82 -57.78 -13.78
CA ALA A 21 5.06 -57.89 -12.54
C ALA A 21 5.99 -58.35 -11.41
N THR A 22 5.52 -58.31 -10.19
CA THR A 22 5.96 -59.03 -8.99
C THR A 22 7.21 -58.48 -8.30
N GLY A 23 7.26 -58.20 -7.04
CA GLY A 23 6.42 -58.56 -5.92
C GLY A 23 7.28 -58.88 -4.71
N THR A 24 6.75 -58.65 -3.54
CA THR A 24 7.04 -59.28 -2.24
C THR A 24 8.06 -58.59 -1.32
N ARG A 25 7.49 -58.02 -0.28
CA ARG A 25 7.32 -58.38 1.15
C ARG A 25 8.49 -58.11 2.07
N LEU A 26 8.18 -57.24 3.03
CA LEU A 26 8.11 -57.44 4.51
C LEU A 26 9.36 -58.03 5.19
N SER A 27 9.88 -57.31 6.16
CA SER A 27 9.82 -57.81 7.54
C SER A 27 10.33 -56.77 8.55
N HIS A 28 9.54 -56.61 9.58
CA HIS A 28 9.82 -56.05 10.90
C HIS A 28 11.15 -56.51 11.49
N PHE A 29 11.75 -55.71 12.37
CA PHE A 29 12.02 -56.14 13.75
C PHE A 29 12.25 -54.95 14.66
N ALA A 30 11.64 -55.03 15.80
CA ALA A 30 11.63 -54.12 16.92
C ALA A 30 12.69 -54.51 17.98
N GLN A 31 12.85 -53.59 18.93
CA GLN A 31 13.23 -53.80 20.31
C GLN A 31 14.71 -53.84 20.70
N GLY A 32 14.99 -53.03 21.74
CA GLY A 32 15.81 -53.44 22.85
C GLY A 32 16.60 -52.33 23.54
N LEU A 33 16.02 -51.70 24.57
CA LEU A 33 16.76 -51.18 25.71
C LEU A 33 17.22 -52.35 26.59
N PRO A 34 18.33 -52.24 27.33
CA PRO A 34 18.15 -51.95 28.75
C PRO A 34 19.23 -51.07 29.44
N SER A 35 18.77 -50.60 30.58
CA SER A 35 19.41 -49.90 31.68
C SER A 35 20.55 -50.64 32.43
N LEU A 36 21.13 -49.84 33.35
CA LEU A 36 21.85 -50.20 34.59
C LEU A 36 23.40 -50.15 34.47
N CYS A 37 24.17 -49.49 35.26
CA CYS A 37 24.23 -49.41 36.72
C CYS A 37 25.25 -48.35 37.18
N SER A 38 24.99 -47.83 38.35
CA SER A 38 25.81 -46.99 39.22
C SER A 38 27.15 -47.58 39.62
N ALA A 39 28.15 -46.72 39.85
CA ALA A 39 29.11 -46.89 40.96
C ALA A 39 29.76 -45.56 41.32
N ALA A 40 29.59 -45.15 42.52
CA ALA A 40 30.28 -44.04 43.20
C ALA A 40 31.66 -44.47 43.69
N VAL A 41 32.65 -43.58 43.58
CA VAL A 41 33.84 -43.58 44.43
C VAL A 41 34.19 -42.15 44.82
N LEU A 42 34.17 -41.89 46.14
CA LEU A 42 34.75 -40.72 46.80
C LEU A 42 36.28 -40.88 46.88
N ALA A 43 37.01 -39.83 46.60
CA ALA A 43 38.10 -39.39 47.49
C ALA A 43 38.93 -38.23 46.92
N GLY A 44 39.25 -37.22 47.74
CA GLY A 44 40.47 -36.46 47.65
C GLY A 44 40.38 -34.96 47.39
N LEU A 45 40.13 -34.17 48.42
CA LEU A 45 40.38 -32.72 48.45
C LEU A 45 41.87 -32.42 48.27
N VAL A 46 42.22 -31.59 47.27
CA VAL A 46 43.39 -30.67 47.41
C VAL A 46 42.97 -29.35 46.79
N ALA A 47 42.87 -28.33 47.61
CA ALA A 47 42.61 -26.96 47.20
C ALA A 47 43.91 -26.36 46.62
N CYS A 48 43.83 -25.98 45.33
CA CYS A 48 44.71 -24.98 44.77
C CYS A 48 43.81 -23.77 44.32
N GLN A 49 43.85 -22.73 45.12
CA GLN A 49 43.32 -21.45 44.81
C GLN A 49 44.22 -20.81 43.73
N SER A 50 43.72 -20.74 42.49
CA SER A 50 44.26 -19.81 41.48
C SER A 50 43.43 -18.54 41.55
N PRO A 51 44.05 -17.36 41.47
CA PRO A 51 43.30 -16.10 41.52
C PRO A 51 42.40 -15.98 40.27
N ALA A 52 41.14 -15.63 40.52
CA ALA A 52 40.21 -15.25 39.44
C ALA A 52 40.81 -14.09 38.65
N PRO A 53 40.73 -14.12 37.29
CA PRO A 53 41.05 -12.94 36.52
C PRO A 53 40.00 -11.89 36.86
N SER A 54 40.45 -10.76 37.37
CA SER A 54 39.69 -9.53 37.47
C SER A 54 39.31 -9.14 36.01
N THR A 55 38.09 -9.45 35.61
CA THR A 55 37.50 -8.85 34.41
C THR A 55 37.40 -7.35 34.68
N SER A 56 38.34 -6.64 34.07
CA SER A 56 38.34 -5.20 34.03
C SER A 56 37.02 -4.72 33.44
N MET A 57 36.42 -3.74 34.11
CA MET A 57 35.22 -3.00 33.68
C MET A 57 35.46 -2.16 32.40
N GLU A 58 36.41 -2.51 31.55
CA GLU A 58 36.78 -1.73 30.35
C GLU A 58 36.35 -2.35 29.04
N ASP A 59 35.79 -3.57 28.99
CA ASP A 59 35.38 -4.21 27.74
C ASP A 59 33.91 -4.00 27.34
N ASN A 60 33.18 -3.14 28.04
CA ASN A 60 31.84 -2.66 27.61
C ASN A 60 31.89 -1.34 26.82
N ARG A 61 33.03 -1.06 26.20
CA ARG A 61 33.09 -0.08 25.13
C ARG A 61 32.41 -0.71 23.92
N ALA A 62 31.10 -0.44 23.78
CA ALA A 62 30.25 -0.82 22.65
C ALA A 62 31.07 -0.92 21.36
N MET A 63 30.94 -2.03 20.65
CA MET A 63 31.29 -2.13 19.24
C MET A 63 30.56 -0.99 18.53
N ARG A 64 31.21 0.17 18.37
CA ARG A 64 30.77 1.20 17.48
C ARG A 64 30.95 0.60 16.11
N ASP A 65 29.84 0.30 15.42
CA ASP A 65 29.89 -0.07 14.01
C ASP A 65 30.75 0.98 13.29
N THR A 66 31.78 0.51 12.60
CA THR A 66 32.62 1.41 11.76
C THR A 66 31.69 2.16 10.81
N PRO A 67 31.73 3.51 10.77
CA PRO A 67 30.86 4.27 9.88
C PRO A 67 31.00 3.79 8.45
N VAL A 68 29.88 3.52 7.79
CA VAL A 68 29.87 3.17 6.37
C VAL A 68 30.12 4.44 5.57
N ALA A 69 31.13 4.45 4.71
CA ALA A 69 31.43 5.61 3.86
C ALA A 69 30.45 5.69 2.68
N LEU A 70 29.93 6.90 2.44
CA LEU A 70 29.09 7.21 1.31
C LEU A 70 29.49 8.56 0.72
N ASP A 71 29.83 8.59 -0.58
CA ASP A 71 30.14 9.82 -1.30
C ASP A 71 28.96 10.22 -2.18
N PRO A 72 28.20 11.26 -1.80
CA PRO A 72 27.03 11.71 -2.55
C PRO A 72 27.33 12.15 -3.98
N SER A 73 28.57 12.61 -4.27
CA SER A 73 28.97 13.08 -5.61
C SER A 73 29.04 11.97 -6.65
N THR A 74 29.22 10.72 -6.20
CA THR A 74 29.48 9.54 -7.06
C THR A 74 28.27 8.62 -7.21
N LEU A 75 27.15 8.89 -6.53
CA LEU A 75 25.95 8.04 -6.58
C LEU A 75 25.40 7.99 -8.00
N ARG A 76 25.17 6.76 -8.49
CA ARG A 76 24.70 6.52 -9.84
C ARG A 76 23.17 6.58 -9.91
N ARG A 77 22.64 7.14 -10.99
CA ARG A 77 21.21 7.03 -11.30
C ARG A 77 20.84 5.58 -11.57
N ILE A 78 19.76 5.11 -10.94
CA ILE A 78 19.19 3.77 -11.15
C ILE A 78 17.76 3.82 -11.69
N GLY A 79 17.10 4.97 -11.66
CA GLY A 79 15.74 5.09 -12.16
C GLY A 79 15.19 6.49 -12.01
N THR A 80 13.90 6.60 -12.27
CA THR A 80 13.10 7.80 -12.02
C THR A 80 11.74 7.41 -11.47
N VAL A 81 11.18 8.28 -10.64
CA VAL A 81 9.77 8.24 -10.26
C VAL A 81 9.04 9.40 -10.92
N GLU A 82 7.71 9.37 -10.95
CA GLU A 82 6.93 10.51 -11.44
C GLU A 82 7.03 11.70 -10.48
N GLU A 83 6.79 12.91 -10.98
CA GLU A 83 6.71 14.10 -10.15
C GLU A 83 5.61 13.97 -9.08
N ARG A 84 4.56 13.24 -9.42
CA ARG A 84 3.43 12.88 -8.56
C ARG A 84 3.60 11.52 -7.86
N TYR A 85 4.86 11.10 -7.62
CA TYR A 85 5.19 9.82 -7.00
C TYR A 85 4.46 9.61 -5.68
N LEU A 86 4.56 10.58 -4.79
CA LEU A 86 3.83 10.61 -3.53
C LEU A 86 2.42 11.15 -3.81
N SER A 87 1.44 10.29 -3.64
CA SER A 87 0.03 10.54 -3.92
C SER A 87 -0.85 9.93 -2.82
N TYR A 88 -2.15 10.14 -2.88
CA TYR A 88 -3.07 9.69 -1.83
C TYR A 88 -4.47 9.41 -2.39
N ASN A 89 -5.24 8.64 -1.62
CA ASN A 89 -6.63 8.31 -1.90
C ASN A 89 -7.57 9.18 -1.07
N VAL A 90 -8.74 9.41 -1.63
CA VAL A 90 -9.96 9.76 -0.94
C VAL A 90 -10.99 8.73 -1.41
N GLU A 91 -11.48 7.91 -0.50
CA GLU A 91 -12.41 6.85 -0.86
C GLU A 91 -13.71 7.43 -1.46
N MET A 92 -14.32 6.71 -2.40
CA MET A 92 -15.62 7.12 -2.96
C MET A 92 -16.64 7.37 -1.84
N LEU A 93 -16.61 6.55 -0.80
CA LEU A 93 -17.50 6.68 0.34
C LEU A 93 -17.22 7.95 1.18
N GLU A 94 -15.98 8.45 1.21
CA GLU A 94 -15.69 9.74 1.84
C GLU A 94 -16.35 10.89 1.09
N VAL A 95 -16.46 10.78 -0.24
CA VAL A 95 -17.15 11.76 -1.08
C VAL A 95 -18.66 11.67 -0.96
N THR A 96 -19.22 10.46 -0.92
CA THR A 96 -20.68 10.24 -0.88
C THR A 96 -21.26 10.28 0.53
N GLY A 97 -20.44 10.02 1.55
CA GLY A 97 -20.88 9.68 2.90
C GLY A 97 -21.39 8.24 2.98
N GLY A 98 -21.35 7.69 4.17
CA GLY A 98 -21.79 6.32 4.41
C GLY A 98 -21.08 5.67 5.59
N ARG A 99 -21.12 4.32 5.65
CA ARG A 99 -20.46 3.56 6.71
C ARG A 99 -19.04 3.20 6.31
N PHE A 100 -18.05 3.83 6.96
CA PHE A 100 -16.63 3.56 6.78
C PHE A 100 -16.01 2.92 8.02
N TRP A 101 -14.77 2.48 7.94
CA TRP A 101 -14.08 1.82 9.04
C TRP A 101 -14.15 2.65 10.32
N LYS A 102 -14.60 2.02 11.40
CA LYS A 102 -14.71 2.67 12.71
C LYS A 102 -13.29 2.92 13.25
N PRO A 103 -12.88 4.17 13.55
CA PRO A 103 -11.57 4.44 14.14
C PRO A 103 -11.37 3.74 15.48
N TYR A 104 -10.13 3.36 15.78
CA TYR A 104 -9.75 2.99 17.14
C TYR A 104 -9.78 4.24 18.02
N LEU A 105 -10.37 4.13 19.20
CA LEU A 105 -10.45 5.25 20.14
C LEU A 105 -9.03 5.52 20.69
N SER A 106 -8.43 6.64 20.31
CA SER A 106 -7.17 7.09 20.84
C SER A 106 -7.31 7.36 22.36
N GLY A 107 -6.76 6.48 23.20
CA GLY A 107 -6.47 6.78 24.61
C GLY A 107 -7.55 6.52 25.64
N ARG A 108 -8.59 5.72 25.39
CA ARG A 108 -9.43 5.15 26.44
C ARG A 108 -9.36 3.63 26.39
N GLY A 109 -8.74 3.05 27.44
CA GLY A 109 -8.79 1.63 27.67
C GLY A 109 -10.22 1.16 27.92
N GLU A 110 -10.89 0.72 26.86
CA GLU A 110 -12.08 -0.10 26.97
C GLU A 110 -11.73 -1.47 26.41
N SER A 111 -11.84 -2.46 27.30
CA SER A 111 -11.71 -3.88 26.96
C SER A 111 -12.64 -4.20 25.79
N SER A 112 -12.03 -4.60 24.67
CA SER A 112 -12.74 -5.12 23.52
C SER A 112 -13.62 -6.30 23.92
N GLY A 113 -14.93 -6.10 23.90
CA GLY A 113 -15.87 -7.21 23.88
C GLY A 113 -15.58 -8.06 22.66
N SER A 114 -15.10 -9.28 22.89
CA SER A 114 -14.75 -10.26 21.86
C SER A 114 -16.02 -10.76 21.17
N GLY A 115 -16.40 -10.09 20.10
CA GLY A 115 -17.28 -10.67 19.08
C GLY A 115 -16.40 -11.20 17.96
N THR A 116 -16.20 -12.50 17.91
CA THR A 116 -15.51 -13.18 16.82
C THR A 116 -16.30 -12.97 15.53
N PRO A 117 -15.78 -12.27 14.50
CA PRO A 117 -16.45 -12.22 13.21
C PRO A 117 -16.21 -13.56 12.51
N THR A 118 -17.26 -14.37 12.45
CA THR A 118 -17.26 -15.57 11.62
C THR A 118 -17.56 -15.13 10.19
N LEU A 119 -16.71 -15.48 9.24
CA LEU A 119 -17.05 -15.49 7.82
C LEU A 119 -18.17 -16.53 7.62
N ALA A 120 -19.41 -16.11 7.82
CA ALA A 120 -20.54 -16.95 7.51
C ALA A 120 -20.72 -16.99 6.00
N ALA A 121 -20.67 -18.19 5.43
CA ALA A 121 -21.11 -18.44 4.07
C ALA A 121 -22.51 -17.83 3.91
N ALA A 122 -22.63 -16.81 3.05
CA ALA A 122 -23.89 -16.14 2.79
C ALA A 122 -24.86 -17.13 2.15
N SER A 123 -25.77 -17.68 2.94
CA SER A 123 -26.96 -18.35 2.44
C SER A 123 -27.91 -17.27 1.94
N VAL A 124 -28.03 -17.18 0.63
CA VAL A 124 -28.99 -16.28 -0.03
C VAL A 124 -30.40 -16.81 0.19
N THR A 125 -31.10 -16.29 1.21
CA THR A 125 -32.55 -16.35 1.27
C THR A 125 -33.08 -14.94 1.09
N GLY A 126 -33.80 -14.74 -0.02
CA GLY A 126 -34.31 -13.45 -0.44
C GLY A 126 -35.33 -12.85 0.53
N GLY A 127 -35.18 -11.57 0.74
CA GLY A 127 -36.08 -10.70 1.46
C GLY A 127 -35.49 -9.30 1.49
N THR A 128 -35.53 -8.56 0.37
CA THR A 128 -34.93 -7.24 0.24
C THR A 128 -35.91 -6.14 0.64
N THR A 129 -35.69 -5.57 1.82
CA THR A 129 -36.03 -4.18 2.04
C THR A 129 -34.86 -3.34 1.48
N PRO A 130 -35.09 -2.32 0.63
CA PRO A 130 -33.98 -1.49 0.12
C PRO A 130 -33.31 -0.78 1.32
N ALA A 131 -32.04 -1.11 1.59
CA ALA A 131 -31.22 -0.34 2.52
C ALA A 131 -31.02 1.07 1.95
N THR A 132 -31.15 2.09 2.78
CA THR A 132 -30.72 3.44 2.41
C THR A 132 -29.20 3.40 2.19
N SER A 133 -28.68 4.18 1.25
CA SER A 133 -27.24 4.21 0.90
C SER A 133 -26.29 4.45 2.07
N ALA A 134 -26.83 4.96 3.21
CA ALA A 134 -26.11 5.18 4.46
C ALA A 134 -25.84 3.90 5.29
N GLU A 135 -26.42 2.76 4.92
CA GLU A 135 -26.37 1.52 5.72
C GLU A 135 -25.63 0.36 5.05
N SER A 136 -25.21 0.50 3.78
CA SER A 136 -24.52 -0.56 3.07
C SER A 136 -23.09 -0.78 3.59
N THR A 137 -22.71 -2.04 3.77
CA THR A 137 -21.35 -2.49 4.09
C THR A 137 -20.93 -3.54 3.08
N PRO A 138 -19.61 -3.71 2.80
CA PRO A 138 -19.14 -4.73 1.88
C PRO A 138 -19.68 -6.13 2.21
N ALA A 139 -20.03 -6.90 1.19
CA ALA A 139 -20.64 -8.20 1.36
C ALA A 139 -19.78 -9.15 2.20
N GLY A 140 -20.39 -9.80 3.20
CA GLY A 140 -19.70 -10.73 4.10
C GLY A 140 -18.98 -10.09 5.29
N MET A 141 -18.96 -8.75 5.40
CA MET A 141 -18.32 -8.04 6.50
C MET A 141 -19.33 -7.68 7.60
N SER A 142 -18.89 -7.73 8.87
CA SER A 142 -19.74 -7.36 10.00
C SER A 142 -20.03 -5.85 10.02
N PRO A 143 -21.29 -5.41 10.11
CA PRO A 143 -21.64 -3.99 10.23
C PRO A 143 -21.00 -3.27 11.43
N ASN A 144 -20.62 -4.02 12.47
CA ASN A 144 -19.99 -3.47 13.68
C ASN A 144 -18.57 -2.93 13.46
N LEU A 145 -17.94 -3.29 12.33
CA LEU A 145 -16.63 -2.79 11.93
C LEU A 145 -16.68 -1.35 11.41
N TYR A 146 -17.88 -0.84 11.16
CA TYR A 146 -18.10 0.42 10.49
C TYR A 146 -18.90 1.39 11.35
N GLN A 147 -18.70 2.68 11.12
CA GLN A 147 -19.54 3.75 11.61
C GLN A 147 -19.95 4.68 10.48
N TYR A 148 -21.07 5.40 10.65
CA TYR A 148 -21.48 6.42 9.69
C TYR A 148 -20.50 7.59 9.71
N ARG A 149 -20.15 8.04 8.53
CA ARG A 149 -19.34 9.21 8.26
C ARG A 149 -20.09 10.11 7.26
N PRO A 150 -20.24 11.43 7.55
CA PRO A 150 -20.78 12.36 6.57
C PRO A 150 -19.80 12.52 5.39
N PRO A 151 -20.26 13.03 4.24
CA PRO A 151 -19.37 13.42 3.16
C PRO A 151 -18.28 14.37 3.65
N VAL A 152 -17.04 14.15 3.21
CA VAL A 152 -15.92 15.04 3.53
C VAL A 152 -16.13 16.41 2.88
N ASP A 153 -15.86 17.48 3.63
CA ASP A 153 -15.90 18.83 3.09
C ASP A 153 -14.61 19.16 2.32
N LEU A 154 -14.58 18.79 1.04
CA LEU A 154 -13.48 19.08 0.12
C LEU A 154 -13.28 20.59 -0.16
N SER A 155 -14.18 21.45 0.32
CA SER A 155 -14.02 22.90 0.27
C SER A 155 -13.30 23.47 1.48
N ASN A 156 -13.09 22.68 2.53
CA ASN A 156 -12.47 23.10 3.77
C ASN A 156 -11.09 23.71 3.54
N PRO A 157 -10.82 24.96 3.98
CA PRO A 157 -9.55 25.65 3.72
C PRO A 157 -8.33 24.94 4.35
N ARG A 158 -8.48 24.35 5.55
CA ARG A 158 -7.40 23.61 6.22
C ARG A 158 -7.02 22.39 5.39
N LEU A 159 -8.00 21.57 5.00
CA LEU A 159 -7.80 20.38 4.17
C LEU A 159 -7.09 20.75 2.86
N ARG A 160 -7.57 21.79 2.17
CA ARG A 160 -6.95 22.27 0.92
C ARG A 160 -5.52 22.76 1.11
N THR A 161 -5.26 23.51 2.17
CA THR A 161 -3.90 24.00 2.48
C THR A 161 -2.93 22.83 2.71
N LEU A 162 -3.35 21.84 3.47
CA LEU A 162 -2.53 20.67 3.79
C LEU A 162 -2.32 19.76 2.59
N ALA A 163 -3.37 19.50 1.81
CA ALA A 163 -3.27 18.70 0.60
C ALA A 163 -2.40 19.38 -0.48
N ALA A 164 -2.55 20.70 -0.68
CA ALA A 164 -1.72 21.47 -1.62
C ALA A 164 -0.22 21.45 -1.26
N ALA A 165 0.11 21.36 0.02
CA ALA A 165 1.50 21.27 0.47
C ALA A 165 2.18 19.94 0.10
N LEU A 166 1.38 18.89 -0.14
CA LEU A 166 1.83 17.60 -0.66
C LEU A 166 1.86 17.55 -2.21
N GLY A 167 1.30 18.56 -2.88
CA GLY A 167 1.23 18.64 -4.34
C GLY A 167 2.58 18.91 -5.02
N PRO A 168 2.67 18.62 -6.35
CA PRO A 168 1.65 17.98 -7.18
C PRO A 168 1.46 16.50 -6.86
N ALA A 169 0.21 16.02 -6.88
CA ALA A 169 -0.15 14.65 -6.54
C ALA A 169 -1.19 14.07 -7.51
N TYR A 170 -1.40 12.76 -7.46
CA TYR A 170 -2.67 12.16 -7.89
C TYR A 170 -3.59 12.04 -6.67
N ILE A 171 -4.87 12.24 -6.89
CA ILE A 171 -5.94 11.91 -5.93
C ILE A 171 -6.76 10.76 -6.52
N ARG A 172 -6.79 9.62 -5.85
CA ARG A 172 -7.59 8.48 -6.31
C ARG A 172 -8.93 8.47 -5.57
N ILE A 173 -10.01 8.62 -6.35
CA ILE A 173 -11.40 8.54 -5.87
C ILE A 173 -11.93 7.18 -6.28
N SER A 174 -11.85 6.21 -5.38
CA SER A 174 -12.16 4.80 -5.66
C SER A 174 -12.48 4.04 -4.35
N GLY A 175 -11.97 2.82 -4.21
CA GLY A 175 -12.25 1.93 -3.09
C GLY A 175 -13.43 1.00 -3.36
N THR A 176 -13.66 0.05 -2.45
CA THR A 176 -14.68 -0.99 -2.59
C THR A 176 -16.07 -0.43 -2.91
N TRP A 177 -16.45 0.68 -2.28
CA TRP A 177 -17.77 1.32 -2.47
C TRP A 177 -17.94 1.96 -3.86
N ALA A 178 -16.85 2.31 -4.56
CA ALA A 178 -16.94 2.85 -5.91
C ALA A 178 -17.57 1.85 -6.90
N ASN A 179 -17.33 0.56 -6.69
CA ASN A 179 -17.87 -0.50 -7.53
C ASN A 179 -19.40 -0.58 -7.56
N THR A 180 -20.05 -0.09 -6.49
CA THR A 180 -21.53 -0.10 -6.35
C THR A 180 -22.15 1.29 -6.28
N THR A 181 -21.39 2.34 -6.62
CA THR A 181 -21.88 3.72 -6.58
C THR A 181 -22.52 4.13 -7.91
N TYR A 182 -23.78 4.58 -7.84
CA TYR A 182 -24.51 5.17 -8.95
C TYR A 182 -24.15 6.64 -9.11
N PHE A 183 -23.71 7.07 -10.27
CA PHE A 183 -23.58 8.49 -10.58
C PHE A 183 -24.95 9.07 -11.01
N ALA A 184 -25.49 9.93 -10.14
CA ALA A 184 -26.75 10.61 -10.40
C ALA A 184 -26.52 11.85 -11.28
N ASP A 185 -26.59 11.67 -12.59
CA ASP A 185 -26.43 12.74 -13.58
C ASP A 185 -27.69 13.62 -13.68
N THR A 186 -28.05 14.24 -12.56
CA THR A 186 -29.23 15.10 -12.42
C THR A 186 -29.05 16.09 -11.26
N ASP A 187 -29.76 17.23 -11.32
CA ASP A 187 -29.79 18.22 -10.23
C ASP A 187 -30.75 17.81 -9.09
N THR A 188 -31.57 16.79 -9.32
CA THR A 188 -32.49 16.20 -8.31
C THR A 188 -32.14 14.72 -8.11
N PRO A 189 -31.03 14.43 -7.39
CA PRO A 189 -30.58 13.04 -7.21
C PRO A 189 -31.60 12.21 -6.43
N PRO A 190 -31.68 10.89 -6.68
CA PRO A 190 -32.53 10.01 -5.91
C PRO A 190 -32.06 9.96 -4.43
N LYS A 191 -33.03 9.85 -3.50
CA LYS A 191 -32.73 9.74 -2.05
C LYS A 191 -32.10 8.39 -1.67
N ALA A 192 -32.31 7.37 -2.48
CA ALA A 192 -31.74 6.04 -2.31
C ALA A 192 -31.12 5.57 -3.64
N ALA A 193 -30.13 4.69 -3.55
CA ALA A 193 -29.52 4.10 -4.73
C ALA A 193 -30.56 3.32 -5.56
N PRO A 194 -30.50 3.41 -6.90
CA PRO A 194 -31.33 2.59 -7.77
C PRO A 194 -31.01 1.10 -7.61
N PRO A 195 -31.91 0.19 -8.04
CA PRO A 195 -31.65 -1.24 -8.01
C PRO A 195 -30.31 -1.62 -8.66
N GLY A 196 -29.54 -2.44 -7.98
CA GLY A 196 -28.22 -2.89 -8.41
C GLY A 196 -27.06 -1.97 -8.01
N PHE A 197 -27.33 -0.93 -7.21
CA PHE A 197 -26.35 -0.05 -6.61
C PHE A 197 -26.61 0.10 -5.11
N ASP A 198 -25.54 0.47 -4.35
CA ASP A 198 -25.60 0.66 -2.89
C ASP A 198 -25.31 2.11 -2.48
N GLY A 199 -24.71 2.92 -3.36
CA GLY A 199 -24.37 4.32 -3.12
C GLY A 199 -24.85 5.26 -4.24
N VAL A 200 -24.91 6.55 -3.92
CA VAL A 200 -25.24 7.62 -4.88
C VAL A 200 -24.18 8.70 -4.82
N LEU A 201 -23.51 8.94 -5.95
CA LEU A 201 -22.63 10.08 -6.17
C LEU A 201 -23.42 11.15 -6.92
N THR A 202 -23.59 12.32 -6.34
CA THR A 202 -24.30 13.45 -6.97
C THR A 202 -23.35 14.30 -7.82
N ARG A 203 -23.93 15.08 -8.76
CA ARG A 203 -23.19 16.10 -9.52
C ARG A 203 -22.44 17.07 -8.59
N GLN A 204 -23.08 17.51 -7.50
CA GLN A 204 -22.48 18.45 -6.56
C GLN A 204 -21.26 17.84 -5.86
N GLN A 205 -21.36 16.60 -5.39
CA GLN A 205 -20.23 15.90 -4.73
C GLN A 205 -19.05 15.72 -5.70
N TRP A 206 -19.33 15.27 -6.95
CA TRP A 206 -18.29 15.11 -7.95
C TRP A 206 -17.64 16.44 -8.36
N LYS A 207 -18.47 17.50 -8.48
CA LYS A 207 -17.92 18.85 -8.70
C LYS A 207 -16.98 19.28 -7.55
N GLY A 208 -17.31 18.94 -6.32
CA GLY A 208 -16.44 19.16 -5.16
C GLY A 208 -15.07 18.47 -5.30
N VAL A 209 -15.04 17.24 -5.84
CA VAL A 209 -13.80 16.51 -6.15
C VAL A 209 -12.97 17.24 -7.20
N VAL A 210 -13.59 17.67 -8.31
CA VAL A 210 -12.91 18.39 -9.40
C VAL A 210 -12.36 19.73 -8.89
N ASP A 211 -13.15 20.49 -8.15
CA ASP A 211 -12.74 21.78 -7.55
C ASP A 211 -11.59 21.59 -6.55
N PHE A 212 -11.61 20.50 -5.76
CA PHE A 212 -10.54 20.16 -4.85
C PHE A 212 -9.26 19.81 -5.60
N ALA A 213 -9.35 18.93 -6.59
CA ALA A 213 -8.19 18.54 -7.39
C ALA A 213 -7.47 19.74 -8.03
N HIS A 214 -8.23 20.68 -8.58
CA HIS A 214 -7.68 21.94 -9.12
C HIS A 214 -7.02 22.80 -8.03
N ALA A 215 -7.67 22.91 -6.86
CA ALA A 215 -7.18 23.78 -5.78
C ALA A 215 -5.85 23.29 -5.16
N VAL A 216 -5.54 21.98 -5.26
CA VAL A 216 -4.38 21.36 -4.61
C VAL A 216 -3.32 20.85 -5.58
N ASP A 217 -3.40 21.22 -6.87
CA ASP A 217 -2.54 20.68 -7.94
C ASP A 217 -2.55 19.13 -7.96
N ALA A 218 -3.75 18.53 -7.89
CA ALA A 218 -3.92 17.10 -8.01
C ALA A 218 -4.56 16.72 -9.35
N ARG A 219 -4.23 15.52 -9.85
CA ARG A 219 -4.88 14.89 -11.00
C ARG A 219 -5.73 13.73 -10.54
N ILE A 220 -6.94 13.61 -11.10
CA ILE A 220 -7.90 12.60 -10.65
C ILE A 220 -7.54 11.23 -11.24
N VAL A 221 -7.49 10.23 -10.36
CA VAL A 221 -7.51 8.80 -10.67
C VAL A 221 -8.80 8.22 -10.11
N THR A 222 -9.45 7.29 -10.81
CA THR A 222 -10.72 6.72 -10.34
C THR A 222 -10.89 5.26 -10.79
N SER A 223 -12.00 4.64 -10.39
CA SER A 223 -12.50 3.39 -10.95
C SER A 223 -13.98 3.54 -11.30
N PHE A 224 -14.54 2.56 -11.98
CA PHE A 224 -15.92 2.63 -12.44
C PHE A 224 -16.78 1.56 -11.74
N ALA A 225 -18.06 1.86 -11.56
CA ALA A 225 -19.00 0.90 -11.01
C ALA A 225 -19.13 -0.32 -11.93
N ASN A 226 -19.19 -1.52 -11.31
CA ASN A 226 -19.33 -2.80 -12.02
C ASN A 226 -20.43 -3.70 -11.44
N SER A 227 -21.26 -3.18 -10.55
CA SER A 227 -22.36 -3.87 -9.91
C SER A 227 -23.44 -4.32 -10.88
N ALA A 228 -24.46 -5.02 -10.38
CA ALA A 228 -25.59 -5.51 -11.19
C ALA A 228 -26.28 -4.39 -11.99
N GLY A 229 -26.31 -3.16 -11.46
CA GLY A 229 -26.94 -2.00 -12.11
C GLY A 229 -26.21 -1.48 -13.36
N THR A 230 -24.98 -1.95 -13.62
CA THR A 230 -24.20 -1.56 -14.82
C THR A 230 -24.21 -2.61 -15.92
N ARG A 231 -25.09 -3.63 -15.84
CA ARG A 231 -25.03 -4.79 -16.72
C ARG A 231 -26.23 -4.90 -17.62
N ASN A 232 -26.02 -5.40 -18.83
CA ASN A 232 -27.10 -5.77 -19.75
C ASN A 232 -27.71 -7.13 -19.38
N THR A 233 -28.74 -7.55 -20.11
CA THR A 233 -29.43 -8.81 -19.91
C THR A 233 -28.56 -10.07 -20.13
N ALA A 234 -27.44 -9.93 -20.84
CA ALA A 234 -26.44 -10.98 -21.02
C ALA A 234 -25.37 -11.00 -19.92
N GLY A 235 -25.50 -10.14 -18.91
CA GLY A 235 -24.56 -10.06 -17.77
C GLY A 235 -23.25 -9.30 -18.09
N ALA A 236 -23.11 -8.73 -19.27
CA ALA A 236 -21.93 -7.94 -19.63
C ALA A 236 -22.04 -6.51 -19.10
N TRP A 237 -20.92 -5.95 -18.67
CA TRP A 237 -20.81 -4.55 -18.29
C TRP A 237 -21.16 -3.64 -19.46
N THR A 238 -21.82 -2.50 -19.17
CA THR A 238 -22.16 -1.47 -20.17
C THR A 238 -21.57 -0.11 -19.80
N PRO A 239 -21.10 0.68 -20.77
CA PRO A 239 -20.45 1.96 -20.51
C PRO A 239 -21.43 3.12 -20.22
N ASP A 240 -22.74 2.89 -20.17
CA ASP A 240 -23.74 3.97 -20.12
C ASP A 240 -23.57 4.88 -18.90
N LEU A 241 -23.39 4.30 -17.70
CA LEU A 241 -23.16 5.06 -16.48
C LEU A 241 -21.81 5.78 -16.54
N ALA A 242 -20.76 5.08 -16.95
CA ALA A 242 -19.42 5.63 -17.11
C ALA A 242 -19.41 6.77 -18.13
N GLY A 243 -20.13 6.65 -19.23
CA GLY A 243 -20.24 7.69 -20.26
C GLY A 243 -20.87 8.98 -19.74
N ARG A 244 -21.96 8.89 -18.97
CA ARG A 244 -22.56 10.06 -18.31
C ARG A 244 -21.61 10.71 -17.30
N PHE A 245 -20.92 9.90 -16.51
CA PHE A 245 -19.94 10.36 -15.53
C PHE A 245 -18.77 11.12 -16.19
N VAL A 246 -18.20 10.57 -17.25
CA VAL A 246 -17.13 11.20 -18.04
C VAL A 246 -17.60 12.49 -18.71
N THR A 247 -18.79 12.46 -19.34
CA THR A 247 -19.37 13.64 -19.99
C THR A 247 -19.56 14.78 -19.01
N TYR A 248 -20.11 14.49 -17.83
CA TYR A 248 -20.27 15.50 -16.80
C TYR A 248 -18.92 16.01 -16.27
N THR A 249 -17.95 15.11 -16.05
CA THR A 249 -16.60 15.48 -15.61
C THR A 249 -15.98 16.53 -16.55
N HIS A 250 -16.02 16.29 -17.86
CA HIS A 250 -15.52 17.25 -18.85
C HIS A 250 -16.33 18.54 -18.87
N ALA A 251 -17.67 18.47 -18.75
CA ALA A 251 -18.53 19.64 -18.76
C ALA A 251 -18.25 20.62 -17.62
N ILE A 252 -17.74 20.14 -16.49
CA ILE A 252 -17.35 20.97 -15.34
C ILE A 252 -15.85 21.29 -15.31
N GLY A 253 -15.11 21.02 -16.40
CA GLY A 253 -13.68 21.33 -16.54
C GLY A 253 -12.75 20.33 -15.84
N GLY A 254 -13.25 19.16 -15.41
CA GLY A 254 -12.46 18.09 -14.86
C GLY A 254 -11.83 17.20 -15.93
N ASP A 255 -10.77 16.48 -15.55
CA ASP A 255 -10.11 15.47 -16.36
C ASP A 255 -9.75 14.24 -15.51
N ILE A 256 -9.92 13.04 -16.08
CA ILE A 256 -9.52 11.77 -15.44
C ILE A 256 -8.17 11.37 -16.02
N ALA A 257 -7.13 11.52 -15.23
CA ALA A 257 -5.75 11.25 -15.66
C ALA A 257 -5.45 9.77 -15.82
N ALA A 258 -6.03 8.94 -14.95
CA ALA A 258 -5.88 7.49 -14.99
C ALA A 258 -7.10 6.81 -14.37
N ALA A 259 -7.35 5.56 -14.74
CA ALA A 259 -8.42 4.77 -14.12
C ALA A 259 -8.12 3.27 -14.14
N GLU A 260 -8.59 2.57 -13.11
CA GLU A 260 -8.81 1.14 -13.08
C GLU A 260 -10.22 0.83 -13.55
N PHE A 261 -10.44 -0.35 -14.15
CA PHE A 261 -11.79 -0.74 -14.55
C PHE A 261 -12.71 -0.83 -13.33
N MET A 262 -12.26 -1.48 -12.26
CA MET A 262 -12.95 -1.61 -10.99
C MET A 262 -11.92 -1.68 -9.86
N ASN A 263 -12.35 -1.41 -8.63
CA ASN A 263 -11.53 -1.62 -7.45
C ASN A 263 -11.46 -3.11 -7.10
N GLU A 264 -10.24 -3.61 -6.84
CA GLU A 264 -9.95 -4.95 -6.29
C GLU A 264 -10.74 -6.09 -6.95
N PRO A 265 -10.49 -6.36 -8.24
CA PRO A 265 -11.22 -7.38 -8.97
C PRO A 265 -11.02 -8.80 -8.42
N ASP A 266 -9.96 -9.04 -7.67
CA ASP A 266 -9.72 -10.29 -6.95
C ASP A 266 -10.69 -10.51 -5.79
N LEU A 267 -11.30 -9.44 -5.25
CA LEU A 267 -12.37 -9.45 -4.26
C LEU A 267 -13.75 -9.13 -4.89
N ALA A 268 -13.97 -9.55 -6.13
CA ALA A 268 -15.08 -9.12 -6.97
C ALA A 268 -16.47 -9.16 -6.29
N VAL A 269 -16.82 -10.26 -5.62
CA VAL A 269 -18.13 -10.41 -4.98
C VAL A 269 -18.28 -9.51 -3.76
N MET A 270 -17.22 -9.39 -2.94
CA MET A 270 -17.20 -8.43 -1.83
C MET A 270 -17.32 -6.99 -2.33
N GLY A 271 -16.73 -6.70 -3.48
CA GLY A 271 -16.83 -5.42 -4.19
C GLY A 271 -18.12 -5.22 -4.99
N GLY A 272 -19.15 -6.07 -4.82
CA GLY A 272 -20.47 -5.87 -5.43
C GLY A 272 -20.63 -6.38 -6.86
N ALA A 273 -19.67 -7.11 -7.41
CA ALA A 273 -19.88 -7.84 -8.66
C ALA A 273 -20.98 -8.91 -8.47
N PRO A 274 -21.73 -9.27 -9.53
CA PRO A 274 -22.79 -10.25 -9.42
C PRO A 274 -22.29 -11.61 -8.92
N PRO A 275 -23.13 -12.38 -8.21
CA PRO A 275 -22.81 -13.74 -7.81
C PRO A 275 -22.37 -14.60 -9.02
N GLY A 276 -21.27 -15.33 -8.86
CA GLY A 276 -20.71 -16.19 -9.92
C GLY A 276 -19.81 -15.44 -10.91
N TYR A 277 -19.54 -14.14 -10.72
CA TYR A 277 -18.56 -13.38 -11.50
C TYR A 277 -17.19 -14.04 -11.43
N ASN A 278 -16.55 -14.21 -12.58
CA ASN A 278 -15.31 -14.98 -12.71
C ASN A 278 -14.29 -14.28 -13.64
N GLY A 279 -13.12 -14.89 -13.82
CA GLY A 279 -12.05 -14.32 -14.65
C GLY A 279 -12.44 -14.09 -16.12
N ALA A 280 -13.27 -14.96 -16.71
CA ALA A 280 -13.76 -14.75 -18.09
C ALA A 280 -14.72 -13.56 -18.19
N ASP A 281 -15.56 -13.37 -17.17
CA ASP A 281 -16.43 -12.18 -17.06
C ASP A 281 -15.60 -10.92 -16.93
N TYR A 282 -14.58 -10.94 -16.06
CA TYR A 282 -13.64 -9.81 -15.92
C TYR A 282 -12.94 -9.50 -17.25
N GLY A 283 -12.39 -10.50 -17.93
CA GLY A 283 -11.71 -10.32 -19.21
C GLY A 283 -12.63 -9.79 -20.31
N ARG A 284 -13.90 -10.22 -20.35
CA ARG A 284 -14.91 -9.63 -21.24
C ARG A 284 -15.14 -8.16 -20.92
N ASP A 285 -15.40 -7.86 -19.67
CA ASP A 285 -15.81 -6.53 -19.22
C ASP A 285 -14.66 -5.52 -19.33
N VAL A 286 -13.43 -5.89 -19.01
CA VAL A 286 -12.25 -5.02 -19.18
C VAL A 286 -11.97 -4.69 -20.63
N ARG A 287 -12.28 -5.60 -21.59
CA ARG A 287 -12.17 -5.28 -23.02
C ARG A 287 -13.22 -4.27 -23.47
N ILE A 288 -14.44 -4.35 -22.94
CA ILE A 288 -15.49 -3.35 -23.20
C ILE A 288 -15.07 -2.00 -22.61
N PHE A 289 -14.57 -2.00 -21.36
CA PHE A 289 -14.06 -0.80 -20.72
C PHE A 289 -12.89 -0.18 -21.51
N HIS A 290 -11.93 -0.98 -21.95
CA HIS A 290 -10.80 -0.51 -22.75
C HIS A 290 -11.28 0.18 -24.05
N ALA A 291 -12.20 -0.44 -24.79
CA ALA A 291 -12.75 0.16 -26.01
C ALA A 291 -13.45 1.50 -25.71
N PHE A 292 -14.27 1.54 -24.68
CA PHE A 292 -14.93 2.76 -24.21
C PHE A 292 -13.91 3.85 -23.83
N ALA A 293 -12.93 3.51 -23.01
CA ALA A 293 -11.93 4.46 -22.52
C ALA A 293 -11.10 5.06 -23.68
N ARG A 294 -10.66 4.23 -24.63
CA ARG A 294 -9.91 4.73 -25.80
C ARG A 294 -10.72 5.64 -26.70
N GLN A 295 -12.03 5.42 -26.77
CA GLN A 295 -12.93 6.27 -27.56
C GLN A 295 -13.26 7.61 -26.86
N THR A 296 -13.50 7.58 -25.55
CA THR A 296 -14.04 8.74 -24.81
C THR A 296 -12.99 9.52 -24.03
N LEU A 297 -11.90 8.85 -23.63
CA LEU A 297 -10.81 9.40 -22.82
C LEU A 297 -9.45 8.99 -23.41
N PRO A 298 -9.10 9.38 -24.64
CA PRO A 298 -7.91 8.88 -25.33
C PRO A 298 -6.60 9.23 -24.62
N GLY A 299 -6.59 10.28 -23.78
CA GLY A 299 -5.42 10.70 -22.97
C GLY A 299 -5.33 10.05 -21.59
N MET A 300 -6.38 9.33 -21.16
CA MET A 300 -6.40 8.66 -19.86
C MET A 300 -5.53 7.41 -19.88
N ARG A 301 -4.72 7.23 -18.81
CA ARG A 301 -3.98 5.97 -18.60
C ARG A 301 -4.91 4.91 -18.02
N ILE A 302 -4.93 3.73 -18.62
CA ILE A 302 -5.66 2.57 -18.09
C ILE A 302 -4.71 1.81 -17.18
N LEU A 303 -5.07 1.71 -15.91
CA LEU A 303 -4.35 0.97 -14.88
C LEU A 303 -5.01 -0.39 -14.64
N GLY A 304 -4.25 -1.35 -14.15
CA GLY A 304 -4.80 -2.64 -13.72
C GLY A 304 -3.75 -3.69 -13.40
N PRO A 305 -4.14 -4.74 -12.66
CA PRO A 305 -5.50 -5.05 -12.23
C PRO A 305 -5.99 -4.30 -10.98
N GLY A 306 -5.11 -3.74 -10.13
CA GLY A 306 -5.52 -3.17 -8.84
C GLY A 306 -5.92 -4.24 -7.82
N SER A 307 -5.32 -5.43 -7.87
CA SER A 307 -5.59 -6.54 -6.94
C SER A 307 -4.89 -6.32 -5.59
N VAL A 308 -5.45 -6.90 -4.52
CA VAL A 308 -4.97 -6.78 -3.13
C VAL A 308 -4.71 -8.12 -2.44
N GLY A 309 -5.34 -9.20 -2.87
CA GLY A 309 -5.37 -10.48 -2.14
C GLY A 309 -4.01 -11.10 -1.88
N GLU A 310 -3.02 -10.86 -2.74
CA GLU A 310 -1.67 -11.37 -2.62
C GLU A 310 -0.69 -10.33 -2.01
N SER A 311 -1.22 -9.31 -1.37
CA SER A 311 -0.43 -8.18 -0.88
C SER A 311 0.41 -8.48 0.37
N VAL A 312 0.36 -9.67 0.92
CA VAL A 312 1.10 -10.05 2.13
C VAL A 312 2.05 -11.21 1.85
N GLY A 313 3.31 -10.92 1.51
CA GLY A 313 4.44 -11.83 1.46
C GLY A 313 4.12 -13.29 1.09
N PRO A 314 4.72 -14.29 1.78
CA PRO A 314 4.44 -15.69 1.52
C PRO A 314 3.02 -16.13 1.94
N HIS A 315 2.28 -15.26 2.61
CA HIS A 315 0.96 -15.54 3.14
C HIS A 315 -0.01 -14.47 2.62
N PRO A 316 -0.77 -14.75 1.57
CA PRO A 316 -1.71 -13.81 0.98
C PRO A 316 -2.86 -13.49 1.94
N LEU A 317 -3.35 -12.24 1.88
CA LEU A 317 -4.48 -11.80 2.70
C LEU A 317 -5.71 -12.67 2.45
N VAL A 318 -6.09 -12.82 1.19
CA VAL A 318 -7.23 -13.68 0.78
C VAL A 318 -6.99 -14.16 -0.64
N THR A 319 -6.64 -15.43 -0.83
CA THR A 319 -6.40 -15.99 -2.18
C THR A 319 -7.38 -17.08 -2.55
N GLN A 320 -8.22 -17.53 -1.62
CA GLN A 320 -9.15 -18.64 -1.86
C GLN A 320 -10.47 -18.39 -1.13
N GLY A 321 -11.56 -18.78 -1.75
CA GLY A 321 -12.89 -18.68 -1.18
C GLY A 321 -13.96 -18.36 -2.23
N PRO A 322 -15.24 -18.47 -1.87
CA PRO A 322 -16.33 -18.06 -2.76
C PRO A 322 -16.19 -16.57 -3.14
N GLY A 323 -16.16 -16.28 -4.44
CA GLY A 323 -16.08 -14.90 -4.95
C GLY A 323 -14.69 -14.28 -4.93
N ILE A 324 -13.64 -15.05 -4.59
CA ILE A 324 -12.24 -14.64 -4.73
C ILE A 324 -11.74 -15.06 -6.11
N LEU A 325 -11.15 -14.13 -6.84
CA LEU A 325 -10.53 -14.36 -8.14
C LEU A 325 -9.01 -14.22 -7.99
N PRO A 326 -8.24 -15.32 -8.06
CA PRO A 326 -6.78 -15.21 -8.00
C PRO A 326 -6.24 -14.26 -9.08
N THR A 327 -5.36 -13.34 -8.71
CA THR A 327 -4.80 -12.35 -9.64
C THR A 327 -4.21 -12.96 -10.91
N PRO A 328 -3.51 -14.11 -10.90
CA PRO A 328 -3.06 -14.74 -12.13
C PRO A 328 -4.18 -15.02 -13.15
N THR A 329 -5.39 -15.33 -12.68
CA THR A 329 -6.55 -15.55 -13.54
C THR A 329 -7.06 -14.25 -14.16
N ILE A 330 -7.06 -13.17 -13.38
CA ILE A 330 -7.47 -11.83 -13.81
C ILE A 330 -6.51 -11.29 -14.87
N VAL A 331 -5.20 -11.35 -14.62
CA VAL A 331 -4.19 -10.76 -15.49
C VAL A 331 -3.96 -11.53 -16.79
N ALA A 332 -4.38 -12.79 -16.86
CA ALA A 332 -4.29 -13.57 -18.10
C ALA A 332 -5.06 -12.91 -19.26
N ASP A 333 -6.18 -12.25 -18.96
CA ASP A 333 -7.00 -11.52 -19.93
C ASP A 333 -6.71 -10.00 -19.99
N LEU A 334 -5.93 -9.49 -19.02
CA LEU A 334 -5.63 -8.05 -18.92
C LEU A 334 -4.67 -7.58 -20.03
N GLY A 335 -3.56 -8.23 -20.19
CA GLY A 335 -2.55 -8.10 -21.26
C GLY A 335 -2.37 -6.69 -21.81
N ALA A 336 -2.72 -6.52 -23.08
CA ALA A 336 -2.56 -5.27 -23.82
C ALA A 336 -3.60 -4.17 -23.47
N THR A 337 -4.56 -4.44 -22.57
CA THR A 337 -5.61 -3.47 -22.24
C THR A 337 -5.15 -2.38 -21.28
N VAL A 338 -4.02 -2.56 -20.58
CA VAL A 338 -3.50 -1.59 -19.61
C VAL A 338 -2.27 -0.85 -20.14
N ASP A 339 -2.14 0.41 -19.74
CA ASP A 339 -0.95 1.22 -19.99
C ASP A 339 0.10 1.00 -18.90
N ASP A 340 -0.36 0.86 -17.64
CA ASP A 340 0.49 0.56 -16.50
C ASP A 340 -0.10 -0.56 -15.64
N PHE A 341 0.79 -1.25 -14.93
CA PHE A 341 0.42 -2.34 -14.05
C PHE A 341 0.20 -1.79 -12.64
N SER A 342 -1.03 -1.93 -12.11
CA SER A 342 -1.35 -1.49 -10.76
C SER A 342 -1.65 -2.66 -9.82
N TYR A 343 -1.36 -2.43 -8.53
CA TYR A 343 -1.73 -3.33 -7.44
C TYR A 343 -1.92 -2.54 -6.15
N HIS A 344 -2.61 -3.15 -5.18
CA HIS A 344 -2.75 -2.64 -3.83
C HIS A 344 -1.83 -3.39 -2.87
N GLN A 345 -1.40 -2.71 -1.80
CA GLN A 345 -0.53 -3.31 -0.80
C GLN A 345 -0.91 -2.91 0.62
N TYR A 346 -1.24 -3.91 1.42
CA TYR A 346 -1.34 -3.80 2.87
C TYR A 346 -0.42 -4.85 3.49
N GLY A 347 0.43 -4.44 4.43
CA GLY A 347 1.37 -5.37 5.06
C GLY A 347 0.71 -6.40 5.96
N ALA A 348 -0.52 -6.13 6.42
CA ALA A 348 -1.31 -6.98 7.31
C ALA A 348 -2.82 -6.71 7.15
N ALA A 349 -3.62 -7.49 7.86
CA ALA A 349 -4.99 -7.14 8.22
C ALA A 349 -5.01 -6.50 9.61
N SER A 350 -5.84 -5.49 9.80
CA SER A 350 -6.05 -4.82 11.08
C SER A 350 -6.57 -5.79 12.14
N GLU A 351 -6.25 -5.54 13.41
CA GLU A 351 -6.76 -6.32 14.55
C GLU A 351 -8.27 -6.48 14.58
N ARG A 352 -9.03 -5.55 13.97
CA ARG A 352 -10.49 -5.66 13.85
C ARG A 352 -10.94 -6.74 12.89
N CYS A 353 -10.09 -7.18 11.97
CA CYS A 353 -10.33 -8.23 10.98
C CYS A 353 -9.57 -9.53 11.32
N LYS A 354 -9.65 -9.97 12.57
CA LYS A 354 -8.92 -11.17 13.09
C LYS A 354 -9.21 -12.48 12.37
N SER A 355 -10.29 -12.54 11.60
CA SER A 355 -10.60 -13.70 10.75
C SER A 355 -9.68 -13.84 9.55
N ILE A 356 -8.94 -12.78 9.21
CA ILE A 356 -7.87 -12.82 8.22
C ILE A 356 -6.59 -13.07 9.00
N ASP A 357 -5.93 -14.21 8.79
CA ASP A 357 -4.59 -14.43 9.31
C ASP A 357 -3.65 -13.35 8.79
N HIS A 358 -2.71 -12.91 9.57
CA HIS A 358 -1.72 -11.83 9.33
C HIS A 358 -2.06 -10.50 9.98
N GLN A 359 -2.05 -10.50 11.30
CA GLN A 359 -1.91 -9.27 12.05
C GLN A 359 -0.41 -8.98 12.27
N THR A 360 -0.10 -7.72 12.49
CA THR A 360 1.21 -7.27 13.00
C THR A 360 1.00 -6.46 14.26
N THR A 361 1.93 -6.57 15.20
CA THR A 361 1.87 -5.84 16.47
C THR A 361 2.76 -4.60 16.44
N ALA A 362 2.55 -3.69 17.38
CA ALA A 362 3.39 -2.50 17.55
C ALA A 362 4.86 -2.86 17.81
N GLU A 363 5.13 -4.00 18.45
CA GLU A 363 6.49 -4.50 18.69
C GLU A 363 7.18 -4.91 17.39
N GLN A 364 6.42 -5.49 16.45
CA GLN A 364 6.91 -5.96 15.15
C GLN A 364 7.06 -4.85 14.11
N ALA A 365 6.45 -3.68 14.33
CA ALA A 365 6.34 -2.61 13.33
C ALA A 365 7.68 -2.07 12.80
N LEU A 366 8.79 -2.25 13.54
CA LEU A 366 10.14 -1.88 13.11
C LEU A 366 10.99 -3.08 12.68
N SER A 367 10.44 -4.31 12.62
CA SER A 367 11.19 -5.49 12.23
C SER A 367 11.49 -5.52 10.72
N GLU A 368 12.62 -6.13 10.36
CA GLU A 368 12.95 -6.34 8.95
C GLU A 368 11.92 -7.23 8.23
N ASP A 369 11.34 -8.20 8.94
CA ASP A 369 10.31 -9.07 8.37
C ASP A 369 9.07 -8.29 7.98
N TRP A 370 8.66 -7.34 8.80
CA TRP A 370 7.55 -6.43 8.49
C TRP A 370 7.87 -5.49 7.34
N LEU A 371 8.99 -4.79 7.39
CA LEU A 371 9.33 -3.75 6.41
C LEU A 371 9.59 -4.32 5.02
N ARG A 372 10.15 -5.54 4.91
CA ARG A 372 10.42 -6.16 3.60
C ARG A 372 9.19 -6.78 2.93
N ASN A 373 8.01 -6.82 3.56
CA ASN A 373 6.77 -7.23 2.90
C ASN A 373 6.53 -6.44 1.61
N THR A 374 6.96 -5.18 1.58
CA THR A 374 6.95 -4.34 0.37
C THR A 374 7.68 -5.00 -0.81
N ASP A 375 8.90 -5.49 -0.57
CA ASP A 375 9.71 -6.14 -1.63
C ASP A 375 9.10 -7.47 -2.08
N GLN A 376 8.56 -8.24 -1.13
CA GLN A 376 7.95 -9.55 -1.41
C GLN A 376 6.69 -9.40 -2.26
N THR A 377 5.82 -8.46 -1.90
CA THR A 377 4.60 -8.17 -2.65
C THR A 377 4.94 -7.68 -4.06
N LEU A 378 5.87 -6.73 -4.19
CA LEU A 378 6.30 -6.26 -5.50
C LEU A 378 6.91 -7.38 -6.36
N ALA A 379 7.69 -8.29 -5.76
CA ALA A 379 8.28 -9.41 -6.49
C ALA A 379 7.20 -10.35 -7.06
N PHE A 380 6.13 -10.61 -6.29
CA PHE A 380 4.98 -11.38 -6.77
C PHE A 380 4.32 -10.71 -8.00
N TYR A 381 3.96 -9.43 -7.88
CA TYR A 381 3.31 -8.71 -8.98
C TYR A 381 4.25 -8.48 -10.17
N ARG A 382 5.57 -8.36 -9.95
CA ARG A 382 6.56 -8.26 -11.02
C ARG A 382 6.57 -9.52 -11.88
N ASN A 383 6.51 -10.70 -11.28
CA ASN A 383 6.42 -11.96 -12.04
C ASN A 383 5.17 -12.00 -12.92
N LEU A 384 4.04 -11.50 -12.42
CA LEU A 384 2.80 -11.42 -13.20
C LEU A 384 2.89 -10.37 -14.31
N ARG A 385 3.39 -9.17 -14.01
CA ARG A 385 3.58 -8.11 -14.99
C ARG A 385 4.50 -8.58 -16.13
N ASP A 386 5.64 -9.18 -15.79
CA ASP A 386 6.63 -9.61 -16.79
C ASP A 386 6.06 -10.69 -17.71
N ARG A 387 5.16 -11.52 -17.19
CA ARG A 387 4.50 -12.57 -17.98
C ARG A 387 3.35 -12.06 -18.84
N TYR A 388 2.49 -11.20 -18.32
CA TYR A 388 1.21 -10.85 -18.94
C TYR A 388 1.15 -9.44 -19.52
N ALA A 389 1.95 -8.51 -18.98
CA ALA A 389 2.00 -7.11 -19.40
C ALA A 389 3.46 -6.59 -19.43
N PRO A 390 4.37 -7.24 -20.20
CA PRO A 390 5.79 -6.94 -20.17
C PRO A 390 6.08 -5.48 -20.53
N GLY A 391 7.02 -4.88 -19.78
CA GLY A 391 7.45 -3.49 -19.99
C GLY A 391 6.52 -2.41 -19.41
N ARG A 392 5.37 -2.78 -18.84
CA ARG A 392 4.51 -1.81 -18.14
C ARG A 392 5.15 -1.40 -16.82
N VAL A 393 5.07 -0.11 -16.50
CA VAL A 393 5.57 0.41 -15.22
C VAL A 393 4.57 0.12 -14.11
N PHE A 394 5.05 0.16 -12.86
CA PHE A 394 4.21 -0.11 -11.71
C PHE A 394 3.62 1.15 -11.08
N TRP A 395 2.36 1.04 -10.67
CA TRP A 395 1.68 1.94 -9.76
C TRP A 395 1.17 1.13 -8.55
N VAL A 396 1.44 1.62 -7.36
CA VAL A 396 0.75 1.15 -6.15
C VAL A 396 -0.41 2.11 -5.92
N THR A 397 -1.59 1.70 -6.34
CA THR A 397 -2.76 2.58 -6.38
C THR A 397 -3.50 2.66 -5.06
N GLU A 398 -3.19 1.76 -4.11
CA GLU A 398 -3.71 1.81 -2.75
C GLU A 398 -2.73 1.12 -1.79
N THR A 399 -2.38 1.77 -0.68
CA THR A 399 -1.52 1.18 0.33
C THR A 399 -1.64 1.88 1.68
N ALA A 400 -1.59 1.09 2.75
CA ALA A 400 -1.42 1.55 4.13
C ALA A 400 -0.70 0.47 4.97
N ASP A 401 -0.71 0.61 6.29
CA ASP A 401 -0.12 -0.37 7.20
C ASP A 401 -0.90 -1.69 7.22
N ALA A 402 -2.23 -1.61 7.30
CA ALA A 402 -3.09 -2.77 7.37
C ALA A 402 -4.43 -2.53 6.65
N ALA A 403 -4.92 -3.55 5.94
CA ALA A 403 -6.28 -3.59 5.43
C ALA A 403 -7.32 -3.47 6.57
N CYS A 404 -8.57 -3.20 6.24
CA CYS A 404 -9.63 -2.98 7.23
C CYS A 404 -9.40 -1.72 8.11
N GLY A 405 -8.98 -0.61 7.52
CA GLY A 405 -8.95 0.69 8.21
C GLY A 405 -7.73 0.97 9.09
N GLY A 406 -6.67 0.16 8.97
CA GLY A 406 -5.43 0.35 9.72
C GLY A 406 -5.41 -0.30 11.10
N ASN A 407 -4.22 -0.46 11.66
CA ASN A 407 -3.98 -0.92 13.02
C ASN A 407 -4.19 0.19 14.06
N PRO A 408 -4.35 -0.11 15.35
CA PRO A 408 -4.47 0.90 16.41
C PRO A 408 -3.30 1.90 16.48
N TRP A 409 -2.14 1.52 15.97
CA TRP A 409 -0.93 2.35 15.94
C TRP A 409 -0.67 3.02 14.58
N ALA A 410 -1.54 2.85 13.58
CA ALA A 410 -1.39 3.41 12.23
C ALA A 410 -1.26 4.94 12.22
N SER A 411 -1.98 5.64 13.11
CA SER A 411 -1.95 7.10 13.23
C SER A 411 -0.80 7.65 14.08
N THR A 412 0.22 6.82 14.40
CA THR A 412 1.33 7.18 15.28
C THR A 412 2.67 7.20 14.52
N PHE A 413 3.72 7.73 15.17
CA PHE A 413 5.07 7.76 14.58
C PHE A 413 5.59 6.34 14.26
N LEU A 414 5.05 5.32 14.90
CA LEU A 414 5.46 3.95 14.68
C LEU A 414 5.24 3.48 13.23
N ASP A 415 4.13 3.89 12.59
CA ASP A 415 3.87 3.57 11.17
C ASP A 415 4.73 4.40 10.20
N THR A 416 5.28 5.52 10.64
CA THR A 416 6.07 6.39 9.78
C THR A 416 7.33 5.68 9.23
N PHE A 417 7.85 4.70 9.98
CA PHE A 417 8.96 3.86 9.52
C PHE A 417 8.57 3.05 8.29
N ARG A 418 7.45 2.32 8.34
CA ARG A 418 6.94 1.57 7.18
C ARG A 418 6.61 2.51 6.02
N TYR A 419 5.93 3.62 6.30
CA TYR A 419 5.49 4.55 5.27
C TYR A 419 6.66 5.08 4.42
N LEU A 420 7.71 5.58 5.06
CA LEU A 420 8.89 6.10 4.35
C LEU A 420 9.79 4.99 3.79
N ASP A 421 9.92 3.88 4.50
CA ASP A 421 10.68 2.71 4.00
C ASP A 421 10.06 2.16 2.72
N GLN A 422 8.73 2.05 2.68
CA GLN A 422 7.99 1.63 1.50
C GLN A 422 8.23 2.57 0.31
N LEU A 423 8.14 3.88 0.51
CA LEU A 423 8.43 4.85 -0.55
C LEU A 423 9.87 4.69 -1.07
N GLY A 424 10.84 4.53 -0.17
CA GLY A 424 12.24 4.32 -0.55
C GLY A 424 12.48 3.03 -1.32
N ARG A 425 11.92 1.91 -0.84
CA ARG A 425 12.04 0.58 -1.50
C ARG A 425 11.41 0.57 -2.89
N LEU A 426 10.20 1.11 -3.01
CA LEU A 426 9.46 1.15 -4.27
C LEU A 426 10.13 2.05 -5.31
N ALA A 427 10.62 3.22 -4.90
CA ALA A 427 11.37 4.12 -5.79
C ALA A 427 12.60 3.45 -6.41
N ARG A 428 13.38 2.70 -5.62
CA ARG A 428 14.56 1.96 -6.10
C ARG A 428 14.22 0.84 -7.08
N GLN A 429 12.97 0.41 -7.15
CA GLN A 429 12.52 -0.75 -7.93
C GLN A 429 11.59 -0.38 -9.09
N ASP A 430 11.68 0.86 -9.57
CA ASP A 430 10.98 1.37 -10.75
C ASP A 430 9.46 1.42 -10.61
N VAL A 431 8.94 1.55 -9.38
CA VAL A 431 7.54 1.90 -9.14
C VAL A 431 7.39 3.40 -9.35
N ARG A 432 6.46 3.82 -10.18
CA ARG A 432 6.35 5.20 -10.65
C ARG A 432 5.47 6.10 -9.78
N VAL A 433 4.45 5.53 -9.15
CA VAL A 433 3.49 6.24 -8.29
C VAL A 433 3.11 5.35 -7.12
N VAL A 434 2.96 5.96 -5.93
CA VAL A 434 2.48 5.32 -4.71
C VAL A 434 1.38 6.18 -4.11
N MET A 435 0.18 5.61 -3.95
CA MET A 435 -0.98 6.29 -3.41
C MET A 435 -1.32 5.76 -2.03
N HIS A 436 -1.12 6.60 -1.02
CA HIS A 436 -1.42 6.26 0.36
C HIS A 436 -2.93 6.27 0.63
N ASN A 437 -3.43 5.27 1.29
CA ASN A 437 -4.82 5.17 1.73
C ASN A 437 -4.93 5.58 3.20
N THR A 438 -5.50 6.72 3.56
CA THR A 438 -6.19 7.77 2.80
C THR A 438 -5.60 9.16 3.11
N LEU A 439 -6.18 10.23 2.53
CA LEU A 439 -5.83 11.58 2.94
C LEU A 439 -6.31 11.87 4.37
N ASP A 440 -7.57 11.56 4.70
CA ASP A 440 -8.19 12.01 5.97
C ASP A 440 -9.16 11.01 6.62
N SER A 441 -9.13 9.73 6.23
CA SER A 441 -10.07 8.76 6.81
C SER A 441 -9.42 7.60 7.48
N SER A 442 -10.10 7.10 8.53
CA SER A 442 -9.69 5.94 9.32
C SER A 442 -8.36 6.13 10.03
N ASP A 443 -7.85 5.06 10.66
CA ASP A 443 -6.62 5.16 11.47
C ASP A 443 -5.38 5.41 10.62
N TYR A 444 -5.35 4.96 9.38
CA TYR A 444 -4.21 5.15 8.46
C TYR A 444 -4.19 6.50 7.74
N GLY A 445 -5.23 7.35 7.85
CA GLY A 445 -5.26 8.65 7.19
C GLY A 445 -4.04 9.53 7.50
N LEU A 446 -3.58 10.31 6.53
CA LEU A 446 -2.52 11.30 6.73
C LEU A 446 -2.94 12.40 7.70
N LEU A 447 -4.22 12.72 7.70
CA LEU A 447 -4.86 13.71 8.56
C LEU A 447 -5.89 13.02 9.46
N ASP A 448 -6.23 13.67 10.56
CA ASP A 448 -7.33 13.23 11.41
C ASP A 448 -8.67 13.49 10.72
N GLU A 449 -9.58 12.52 10.75
CA GLU A 449 -10.83 12.55 9.98
C GLU A 449 -11.85 13.60 10.41
N THR A 450 -11.69 14.18 11.60
CA THR A 450 -12.62 15.16 12.17
C THR A 450 -12.02 16.55 12.19
N THR A 451 -10.76 16.65 12.58
CA THR A 451 -10.07 17.93 12.81
C THR A 451 -9.16 18.32 11.68
N PHE A 452 -8.82 17.41 10.79
CA PHE A 452 -7.75 17.53 9.78
C PHE A 452 -6.38 17.88 10.38
N GLU A 453 -6.15 17.51 11.66
CA GLU A 453 -4.82 17.64 12.25
C GLU A 453 -3.83 16.69 11.56
N PRO A 454 -2.63 17.18 11.18
CA PRO A 454 -1.61 16.35 10.57
C PRO A 454 -1.11 15.24 11.50
N ARG A 455 -1.17 14.00 11.03
CA ARG A 455 -0.60 12.83 11.69
C ARG A 455 0.89 12.66 11.32
N PRO A 456 1.67 11.81 12.01
CA PRO A 456 3.09 11.62 11.74
C PRO A 456 3.44 11.35 10.26
N ASN A 457 2.64 10.53 9.57
CA ASN A 457 2.84 10.22 8.16
C ASN A 457 2.66 11.45 7.25
N TYR A 458 1.81 12.41 7.61
CA TYR A 458 1.70 13.67 6.88
C TYR A 458 3.01 14.47 6.93
N TRP A 459 3.61 14.62 8.11
CA TRP A 459 4.87 15.34 8.27
C TRP A 459 6.01 14.65 7.51
N ALA A 460 6.03 13.32 7.50
CA ALA A 460 6.95 12.51 6.72
C ALA A 460 6.77 12.72 5.22
N ALA A 461 5.51 12.71 4.75
CA ALA A 461 5.14 13.00 3.37
C ALA A 461 5.60 14.40 2.95
N LEU A 462 5.39 15.41 3.81
CA LEU A 462 5.81 16.77 3.56
C LEU A 462 7.33 16.91 3.42
N LEU A 463 8.11 16.23 4.28
CA LEU A 463 9.58 16.21 4.18
C LEU A 463 10.02 15.48 2.91
N TRP A 464 9.43 14.34 2.58
CA TRP A 464 9.69 13.65 1.32
C TRP A 464 9.44 14.59 0.13
N ARG A 465 8.27 15.23 0.12
CA ARG A 465 7.87 16.15 -0.95
C ARG A 465 8.82 17.33 -1.12
N ARG A 466 9.39 17.83 -0.04
CA ARG A 466 10.32 18.96 -0.06
C ARG A 466 11.73 18.61 -0.51
N MET A 467 12.15 17.36 -0.28
CA MET A 467 13.56 16.98 -0.47
C MET A 467 13.79 15.96 -1.57
N MET A 468 12.95 14.90 -1.66
CA MET A 468 13.19 13.82 -2.59
C MET A 468 12.70 14.20 -3.99
N GLY A 469 13.65 14.33 -4.94
CA GLY A 469 13.36 14.63 -6.35
C GLY A 469 12.96 13.39 -7.14
N SER A 470 12.75 13.54 -8.45
CA SER A 470 12.31 12.43 -9.30
C SER A 470 13.41 11.48 -9.75
N THR A 471 14.67 11.89 -9.71
CA THR A 471 15.82 11.03 -10.09
C THR A 471 16.25 10.18 -8.89
N VAL A 472 16.19 8.87 -9.05
CA VAL A 472 16.56 7.90 -8.01
C VAL A 472 18.01 7.48 -8.17
N LEU A 473 18.75 7.51 -7.07
CA LEU A 473 20.17 7.20 -6.99
C LEU A 473 20.40 5.90 -6.22
N ASP A 474 21.49 5.20 -6.55
CA ASP A 474 21.94 4.03 -5.79
C ASP A 474 22.85 4.47 -4.64
N ALA A 475 22.40 4.30 -3.41
CA ALA A 475 23.22 4.53 -2.23
C ALA A 475 24.34 3.48 -2.08
N GLY A 476 24.28 2.36 -2.81
CA GLY A 476 25.28 1.29 -2.74
C GLY A 476 25.32 0.54 -1.40
N LEU A 477 24.33 0.77 -0.52
CA LEU A 477 24.28 0.20 0.82
C LEU A 477 23.18 -0.86 0.91
N PRO A 478 23.46 -2.01 1.60
CA PRO A 478 22.43 -2.99 1.88
C PRO A 478 21.43 -2.43 2.90
N ILE A 479 20.15 -2.72 2.68
CA ILE A 479 19.10 -2.47 3.65
C ILE A 479 19.22 -3.51 4.76
N ARG A 480 19.39 -3.07 6.00
CA ARG A 480 19.56 -3.94 7.17
C ARG A 480 19.06 -3.26 8.44
N GLN A 481 18.79 -4.05 9.47
CA GLN A 481 18.41 -3.52 10.78
C GLN A 481 19.32 -2.37 11.21
N GLY A 482 18.72 -1.26 11.55
CA GLY A 482 19.39 -0.05 11.99
C GLY A 482 19.88 0.87 10.86
N LEU A 483 19.85 0.43 9.60
CA LEU A 483 20.35 1.25 8.48
C LEU A 483 19.63 0.96 7.16
N HIS A 484 18.59 1.72 6.88
CA HIS A 484 17.98 1.81 5.56
C HIS A 484 18.33 3.16 4.95
N VAL A 485 18.98 3.16 3.78
CA VAL A 485 19.40 4.39 3.10
C VAL A 485 18.82 4.45 1.70
N TYR A 486 18.09 5.52 1.43
CA TYR A 486 17.50 5.82 0.13
C TYR A 486 18.03 7.16 -0.36
N ALA A 487 18.44 7.21 -1.64
CA ALA A 487 19.05 8.39 -2.23
C ALA A 487 18.25 8.85 -3.46
N GLN A 488 18.03 10.15 -3.55
CA GLN A 488 17.46 10.81 -4.73
C GLN A 488 18.18 12.13 -4.96
N CYS A 489 18.05 12.70 -6.16
CA CYS A 489 18.47 14.07 -6.37
C CYS A 489 17.66 15.00 -5.46
N LEU A 490 18.32 15.99 -4.87
CA LEU A 490 17.65 16.99 -4.04
C LEU A 490 16.69 17.82 -4.89
N ARG A 491 15.44 17.85 -4.50
CA ARG A 491 14.40 18.54 -5.27
C ARG A 491 14.72 20.02 -5.49
N GLY A 492 14.71 20.43 -6.76
CA GLY A 492 14.93 21.83 -7.15
C GLY A 492 16.36 22.35 -7.02
N VAL A 493 17.34 21.50 -6.70
CA VAL A 493 18.75 21.89 -6.55
C VAL A 493 19.63 21.08 -7.52
N PRO A 494 20.06 21.66 -8.63
CA PRO A 494 20.96 20.99 -9.57
C PRO A 494 22.25 20.50 -8.89
N GLY A 495 22.62 19.25 -9.13
CA GLY A 495 23.76 18.60 -8.50
C GLY A 495 23.58 18.21 -7.03
N GLY A 496 22.50 18.66 -6.39
CA GLY A 496 22.19 18.33 -4.99
C GLY A 496 21.70 16.89 -4.81
N VAL A 497 21.99 16.32 -3.66
CA VAL A 497 21.57 14.97 -3.26
C VAL A 497 20.76 15.02 -1.97
N ALA A 498 19.69 14.25 -1.91
CA ALA A 498 18.91 13.99 -0.71
C ALA A 498 19.06 12.53 -0.31
N LEU A 499 19.26 12.29 0.99
CA LEU A 499 19.22 10.93 1.58
C LEU A 499 18.08 10.87 2.59
N LEU A 500 17.35 9.77 2.55
CA LEU A 500 16.50 9.32 3.64
C LEU A 500 17.23 8.19 4.36
N VAL A 501 17.49 8.35 5.65
CA VAL A 501 18.12 7.35 6.52
C VAL A 501 17.14 6.97 7.62
N ILE A 502 16.81 5.69 7.70
CA ILE A 502 15.93 5.13 8.73
C ILE A 502 16.77 4.23 9.64
N ASN A 503 16.86 4.59 10.91
CA ASN A 503 17.36 3.69 11.93
C ASN A 503 16.17 3.02 12.63
N ASN A 504 15.81 1.81 12.18
CA ASN A 504 14.72 1.01 12.74
C ASN A 504 15.16 0.13 13.93
N ASP A 505 16.41 0.24 14.40
CA ASP A 505 16.85 -0.40 15.64
C ASP A 505 16.38 0.45 16.85
N ARG A 506 15.76 -0.19 17.84
CA ARG A 506 15.21 0.49 19.02
C ARG A 506 16.25 0.83 20.07
N SER A 507 17.48 0.34 19.93
CA SER A 507 18.51 0.39 20.99
C SER A 507 19.88 0.86 20.52
N ARG A 508 20.21 0.69 19.24
CA ARG A 508 21.54 0.98 18.71
C ARG A 508 21.57 2.20 17.80
N THR A 509 22.58 3.02 17.99
CA THR A 509 22.92 4.08 17.04
C THR A 509 23.61 3.49 15.82
N THR A 510 23.47 4.15 14.68
CA THR A 510 24.22 3.85 13.45
C THR A 510 24.86 5.11 12.92
N SER A 511 25.87 4.98 12.05
CA SER A 511 26.59 6.14 11.53
C SER A 511 26.98 5.94 10.07
N ILE A 512 26.99 7.04 9.32
CA ILE A 512 27.47 7.14 7.95
C ILE A 512 28.57 8.21 7.89
N ALA A 513 29.69 7.87 7.25
CA ALA A 513 30.72 8.85 6.93
C ALA A 513 30.31 9.57 5.63
N LEU A 514 30.11 10.88 5.71
CA LEU A 514 29.69 11.74 4.62
C LEU A 514 30.66 12.92 4.48
N PRO A 515 31.20 13.20 3.29
CA PRO A 515 32.02 14.39 3.09
C PRO A 515 31.16 15.64 3.10
N GLY A 516 31.72 16.72 3.66
CA GLY A 516 31.13 18.05 3.59
C GLY A 516 30.09 18.37 4.65
N THR A 517 29.21 19.31 4.34
CA THR A 517 28.16 19.80 5.24
C THR A 517 26.81 19.26 4.80
N VAL A 518 25.99 18.88 5.77
CA VAL A 518 24.63 18.39 5.53
C VAL A 518 23.60 19.22 6.29
N ASP A 519 22.46 19.47 5.67
CA ASP A 519 21.28 19.99 6.32
C ASP A 519 20.41 18.79 6.77
N ARG A 520 20.29 18.63 8.10
CA ARG A 520 19.68 17.47 8.75
C ARG A 520 18.27 17.79 9.23
N TYR A 521 17.34 16.86 8.95
CA TYR A 521 15.94 16.88 9.38
C TYR A 521 15.58 15.54 10.02
N THR A 522 15.65 15.45 11.34
CA THR A 522 15.38 14.20 12.06
C THR A 522 14.01 14.23 12.67
N LEU A 523 13.19 13.24 12.28
CA LEU A 523 11.91 12.92 12.91
C LEU A 523 12.12 11.94 14.06
N SER A 524 11.49 12.20 15.18
CA SER A 524 11.48 11.33 16.36
C SER A 524 10.19 11.50 17.16
N ALA A 525 9.86 10.52 17.99
CA ALA A 525 8.79 10.60 18.97
C ALA A 525 9.07 9.73 20.18
N GLN A 526 8.53 10.12 21.33
CA GLN A 526 8.63 9.37 22.58
C GLN A 526 7.30 9.48 23.33
N PRO A 527 6.58 8.34 23.55
CA PRO A 527 6.86 7.00 23.01
C PRO A 527 6.72 6.95 21.49
N LEU A 528 7.17 5.87 20.84
CA LEU A 528 7.03 5.69 19.39
C LEU A 528 5.57 5.63 18.92
N THR A 529 4.66 5.24 19.80
CA THR A 529 3.19 5.26 19.60
C THR A 529 2.59 6.65 19.81
N SER A 530 3.39 7.71 19.89
CA SER A 530 2.87 9.08 19.93
C SER A 530 2.35 9.52 18.55
N ALA A 531 1.22 10.22 18.54
CA ALA A 531 0.73 10.96 17.38
C ALA A 531 1.47 12.30 17.18
N GLN A 532 2.20 12.78 18.20
CA GLN A 532 3.04 13.96 18.10
C GLN A 532 4.45 13.57 17.66
N VAL A 533 4.95 14.25 16.65
CA VAL A 533 6.29 14.03 16.12
C VAL A 533 7.16 15.27 16.32
N LEU A 534 8.43 15.05 16.58
CA LEU A 534 9.43 16.11 16.73
C LEU A 534 10.30 16.18 15.47
N LEU A 535 10.60 17.40 15.01
CA LEU A 535 11.63 17.68 14.01
C LEU A 535 12.84 18.29 14.71
N ASN A 536 13.97 17.60 14.67
CA ASN A 536 15.20 18.04 15.34
C ASN A 536 15.01 18.35 16.84
N GLY A 537 14.08 17.67 17.51
CA GLY A 537 13.73 17.83 18.92
C GLY A 537 12.65 18.89 19.20
N GLY A 538 12.21 19.68 18.22
CA GLY A 538 11.09 20.60 18.32
C GLY A 538 9.78 19.99 17.82
N PRO A 539 8.62 20.26 18.45
CA PRO A 539 7.34 19.69 18.01
C PRO A 539 6.92 20.24 16.64
N LEU A 540 6.40 19.35 15.79
CA LEU A 540 5.71 19.72 14.55
C LEU A 540 4.23 19.89 14.85
N ALA A 541 3.73 21.09 14.62
CA ALA A 541 2.33 21.45 14.75
C ALA A 541 1.98 22.61 13.82
N LEU A 542 0.71 22.72 13.45
CA LEU A 542 0.23 23.87 12.69
C LEU A 542 0.31 25.14 13.52
N GLY A 543 0.68 26.22 12.88
CA GLY A 543 0.69 27.56 13.46
C GLY A 543 -0.71 28.22 13.43
N ALA A 544 -0.75 29.49 13.76
CA ALA A 544 -1.99 30.27 13.68
C ALA A 544 -2.56 30.25 12.25
N ARG A 545 -3.89 30.09 12.14
CA ARG A 545 -4.62 29.98 10.86
C ARG A 545 -4.12 28.84 9.97
N ASP A 546 -3.81 27.70 10.58
CA ASP A 546 -3.37 26.47 9.90
C ASP A 546 -2.07 26.62 9.08
N ALA A 547 -1.24 27.62 9.43
CA ALA A 547 0.04 27.81 8.76
C ALA A 547 0.98 26.63 9.03
N LEU A 548 1.58 26.09 7.98
CA LEU A 548 2.61 25.07 8.11
C LEU A 548 3.84 25.66 8.81
N PRO A 549 4.44 24.95 9.78
CA PRO A 549 5.66 25.40 10.42
C PRO A 549 6.83 25.42 9.43
N PRO A 550 7.82 26.30 9.60
CA PRO A 550 9.04 26.21 8.85
C PRO A 550 9.78 24.90 9.20
N LEU A 551 10.15 24.15 8.17
CA LEU A 551 11.00 22.96 8.33
C LEU A 551 12.45 23.40 8.39
N VAL A 552 12.95 23.69 9.60
CA VAL A 552 14.29 24.22 9.82
C VAL A 552 15.30 23.10 9.97
N PRO A 553 16.35 23.02 9.13
CA PRO A 553 17.39 22.02 9.27
C PRO A 553 18.28 22.32 10.48
N ARG A 554 18.91 21.25 10.96
CA ARG A 554 20.09 21.36 11.80
C ARG A 554 21.31 21.16 10.93
N ARG A 555 22.06 22.23 10.69
CA ARG A 555 23.29 22.15 9.89
C ARG A 555 24.36 21.38 10.66
N GLN A 556 24.95 20.39 10.01
CA GLN A 556 25.99 19.55 10.57
C GLN A 556 27.15 19.46 9.59
N GLY A 557 28.36 19.83 10.04
CA GLY A 557 29.61 19.59 9.35
C GLY A 557 30.35 18.44 10.01
N GLY A 558 31.27 17.81 9.29
CA GLY A 558 32.10 16.74 9.81
C GLY A 558 32.05 15.50 8.93
N GLU A 559 32.93 14.54 9.25
CA GLU A 559 33.08 13.31 8.43
C GLU A 559 32.08 12.20 8.80
N THR A 560 31.33 12.35 9.90
CA THR A 560 30.43 11.29 10.39
C THR A 560 29.11 11.86 10.89
N VAL A 561 28.02 11.34 10.34
CA VAL A 561 26.64 11.61 10.80
C VAL A 561 26.11 10.41 11.54
N THR A 562 25.71 10.61 12.80
CA THR A 562 25.15 9.55 13.67
C THR A 562 23.64 9.65 13.73
N PHE A 563 22.96 8.51 13.70
CA PHE A 563 21.51 8.37 13.74
C PHE A 563 21.11 7.62 15.01
N GLU A 564 20.35 8.28 15.86
CA GLU A 564 19.87 7.71 17.11
C GLU A 564 18.90 6.55 16.87
N PRO A 565 18.72 5.65 17.87
CA PRO A 565 17.76 4.55 17.79
C PRO A 565 16.35 5.03 17.45
N ALA A 566 15.65 4.26 16.65
CA ALA A 566 14.26 4.53 16.24
C ALA A 566 14.02 5.97 15.78
N THR A 567 14.86 6.44 14.85
CA THR A 567 14.73 7.76 14.22
C THR A 567 14.71 7.68 12.70
N ILE A 568 14.10 8.67 12.08
CA ILE A 568 14.06 8.84 10.63
C ILE A 568 14.69 10.19 10.30
N THR A 569 15.69 10.19 9.44
CA THR A 569 16.44 11.41 9.11
C THR A 569 16.49 11.65 7.61
N PHE A 570 16.10 12.82 7.19
CA PHE A 570 16.43 13.32 5.86
C PHE A 570 17.70 14.16 5.94
N LEU A 571 18.57 13.98 4.96
CA LEU A 571 19.78 14.80 4.78
C LEU A 571 19.71 15.48 3.42
N ALA A 572 19.83 16.78 3.38
CA ALA A 572 19.98 17.53 2.14
C ALA A 572 21.43 17.98 1.99
N MET A 573 21.99 17.69 0.82
CA MET A 573 23.37 18.02 0.45
C MET A 573 23.35 18.86 -0.84
N PRO A 574 23.08 20.18 -0.75
CA PRO A 574 22.99 21.04 -1.93
C PRO A 574 24.29 21.11 -2.73
N GLU A 575 25.42 20.96 -2.06
CA GLU A 575 26.77 21.09 -2.62
C GLU A 575 27.38 19.74 -3.04
N ALA A 576 26.58 18.66 -3.16
CA ALA A 576 27.06 17.32 -3.50
C ALA A 576 27.70 17.22 -4.89
N THR A 577 27.35 18.13 -5.81
CA THR A 577 27.86 18.18 -7.20
C THR A 577 27.71 16.87 -7.99
N ASN A 578 26.66 16.12 -7.70
CA ASN A 578 26.38 14.84 -8.37
C ASN A 578 25.92 15.10 -9.81
N ARG A 579 26.65 14.53 -10.79
CA ARG A 579 26.34 14.71 -12.22
C ARG A 579 25.02 14.09 -12.66
N ALA A 580 24.52 13.07 -11.95
CA ALA A 580 23.23 12.48 -12.26
C ALA A 580 22.05 13.39 -11.86
N CYS A 581 22.31 14.46 -11.10
CA CYS A 581 21.36 15.44 -10.62
C CYS A 581 21.46 16.81 -11.31
N SER A 582 22.21 16.90 -12.40
CA SER A 582 22.43 18.13 -13.16
C SER A 582 21.29 18.40 -14.13
#